data_d923bf35a13770bac44c1c49d55eb93f
#
_entry.id   d923bf35a13770bac44c1c49d55eb93f
#
_cell.length_a   1.000
_cell.length_b   1.000
_cell.length_c   1.000
_cell.angle_alpha   90.00
_cell.angle_beta   90.00
_cell.angle_gamma   90.00
#
_symmetry.space_group_name_H-M   'P 1'
#
loop_
_entity.id
_entity.type
_entity.pdbx_description
1 polymer ?
#
loop_
_entity_poly.entity_id
_entity_poly.type
_entity_poly.pdbx_seq_one_letter_code
_entity_poly.pdbx_strand_id
1 'polypeptide(L)'
;MSKLQVEFFTGNDGDAYWRVNDADGNPVNRSSEGFRKLGSAKNNLLIFHTLLSAELLALFSGNELRNISIYEDDDGKFRWNVRASNHEIVGASHKGFDHQGAAKNNLLMTYSLISTYIASLAMEK
;
A
#
# COMPACT_ATOMS: atom_id res chain seq x y z
N MET A 1 -9.32 19.38 12.56
CA MET A 1 -9.85 18.71 11.35
C MET A 1 -8.88 17.66 10.90
N SER A 2 -9.35 16.43 10.70
CA SER A 2 -8.47 15.36 10.25
C SER A 2 -8.17 15.50 8.77
N LYS A 3 -6.94 15.19 8.38
CA LYS A 3 -6.53 15.18 6.99
C LYS A 3 -6.92 13.84 6.37
N LEU A 4 -7.11 13.83 5.06
CA LEU A 4 -7.43 12.61 4.34
C LEU A 4 -6.22 11.67 4.40
N GLN A 5 -6.46 10.44 4.83
CA GLN A 5 -5.41 9.42 4.93
C GLN A 5 -5.22 8.69 3.60
N VAL A 6 -6.25 8.64 2.78
CA VAL A 6 -6.16 8.09 1.43
C VAL A 6 -6.68 9.14 0.46
N GLU A 7 -5.89 9.44 -0.55
CA GLU A 7 -6.25 10.41 -1.58
C GLU A 7 -6.11 9.77 -2.95
N PHE A 8 -7.02 10.15 -3.85
CA PHE A 8 -6.90 9.82 -5.26
C PHE A 8 -6.59 11.10 -6.01
N PHE A 9 -5.60 11.05 -6.89
CA PHE A 9 -5.17 12.23 -7.62
C PHE A 9 -4.79 11.88 -9.04
N THR A 10 -4.73 12.91 -9.90
CA THR A 10 -4.28 12.76 -11.28
C THR A 10 -2.84 13.22 -11.37
N GLY A 11 -1.97 12.36 -11.91
CA GLY A 11 -0.57 12.68 -12.10
C GLY A 11 -0.34 13.54 -13.34
N ASN A 12 0.92 13.94 -13.53
CA ASN A 12 1.31 14.76 -14.69
C ASN A 12 1.10 14.02 -16.00
N ASP A 13 1.08 12.69 -15.96
CA ASP A 13 0.85 11.85 -17.14
C ASP A 13 -0.64 11.68 -17.47
N GLY A 14 -1.52 12.28 -16.67
CA GLY A 14 -2.97 12.16 -16.85
C GLY A 14 -3.60 10.92 -16.23
N ASP A 15 -2.79 10.07 -15.62
CA ASP A 15 -3.29 8.85 -15.00
C ASP A 15 -3.75 9.10 -13.56
N ALA A 16 -4.66 8.27 -13.08
CA ALA A 16 -5.15 8.31 -11.71
C ALA A 16 -4.26 7.46 -10.81
N TYR A 17 -4.01 7.96 -9.61
CA TYR A 17 -3.17 7.30 -8.60
C TYR A 17 -3.87 7.36 -7.26
N TRP A 18 -3.50 6.44 -6.36
CA TRP A 18 -3.88 6.60 -4.95
C TRP A 18 -2.61 6.87 -4.12
N ARG A 19 -2.82 7.55 -3.01
CA ARG A 19 -1.75 7.89 -2.07
C ARG A 19 -2.27 7.70 -0.66
N VAL A 20 -1.41 7.19 0.22
CA VAL A 20 -1.71 7.01 1.64
C VAL A 20 -0.84 7.97 2.43
N ASN A 21 -1.47 8.74 3.29
CA ASN A 21 -0.81 9.75 4.12
C ASN A 21 -0.99 9.42 5.60
N ASP A 22 -0.02 9.84 6.43
CA ASP A 22 -0.16 9.72 7.88
C ASP A 22 -1.06 10.84 8.44
N ALA A 23 -1.23 10.87 9.76
CA ALA A 23 -2.11 11.83 10.42
C ALA A 23 -1.65 13.28 10.23
N ASP A 24 -0.38 13.49 9.98
CA ASP A 24 0.19 14.83 9.75
C ASP A 24 0.09 15.25 8.29
N GLY A 25 -0.38 14.36 7.42
CA GLY A 25 -0.51 14.62 6.01
C GLY A 25 0.74 14.29 5.20
N ASN A 26 1.72 13.64 5.81
CA ASN A 26 2.94 13.25 5.10
C ASN A 26 2.70 11.96 4.31
N PRO A 27 3.17 11.90 3.03
CA PRO A 27 2.97 10.70 2.24
C PRO A 27 3.70 9.49 2.83
N VAL A 28 3.01 8.37 2.94
CA VAL A 28 3.56 7.10 3.41
C VAL A 28 3.84 6.20 2.21
N ASN A 29 2.87 6.03 1.33
CA ASN A 29 3.01 5.24 0.11
C ASN A 29 2.02 5.71 -0.94
N ARG A 30 2.20 5.23 -2.17
CA ARG A 30 1.28 5.49 -3.27
C ARG A 30 1.19 4.26 -4.16
N SER A 31 0.23 4.25 -5.08
CA SER A 31 0.11 3.15 -6.04
C SER A 31 1.39 3.02 -6.86
N SER A 32 1.76 1.77 -7.17
CA SER A 32 2.99 1.48 -7.91
C SER A 32 2.91 1.92 -9.37
N GLU A 33 1.69 2.09 -9.89
CA GLU A 33 1.48 2.54 -11.26
C GLU A 33 0.26 3.46 -11.32
N GLY A 34 0.11 4.14 -12.46
CA GLY A 34 -1.04 4.96 -12.74
C GLY A 34 -2.12 4.18 -13.47
N PHE A 35 -3.36 4.63 -13.37
CA PHE A 35 -4.52 4.00 -13.99
C PHE A 35 -5.24 5.01 -14.86
N ARG A 36 -5.79 4.54 -15.97
CA ARG A 36 -6.50 5.44 -16.88
C ARG A 36 -7.75 6.03 -16.29
N LYS A 37 -8.40 5.29 -15.39
CA LYS A 37 -9.67 5.70 -14.78
C LYS A 37 -9.56 5.69 -13.27
N LEU A 38 -10.25 6.62 -12.64
CA LEU A 38 -10.31 6.69 -11.18
C LEU A 38 -10.85 5.38 -10.58
N GLY A 39 -11.85 4.78 -11.21
CA GLY A 39 -12.41 3.51 -10.73
C GLY A 39 -11.36 2.40 -10.69
N SER A 40 -10.45 2.38 -11.64
CA SER A 40 -9.37 1.39 -11.67
C SER A 40 -8.38 1.60 -10.53
N ALA A 41 -8.07 2.86 -10.21
CA ALA A 41 -7.21 3.18 -9.06
C ALA A 41 -7.86 2.73 -7.76
N LYS A 42 -9.15 2.99 -7.59
CA LYS A 42 -9.90 2.56 -6.40
C LYS A 42 -9.94 1.05 -6.29
N ASN A 43 -10.15 0.36 -7.40
CA ASN A 43 -10.17 -1.09 -7.42
C ASN A 43 -8.82 -1.68 -7.03
N ASN A 44 -7.73 -1.08 -7.55
CA ASN A 44 -6.37 -1.51 -7.20
C ASN A 44 -6.12 -1.40 -5.70
N LEU A 45 -6.55 -0.30 -5.08
CA LEU A 45 -6.40 -0.10 -3.65
C LEU A 45 -7.11 -1.20 -2.85
N LEU A 46 -8.32 -1.57 -3.26
CA LEU A 46 -9.09 -2.61 -2.59
C LEU A 46 -8.46 -3.99 -2.77
N ILE A 47 -7.94 -4.29 -3.95
CA ILE A 47 -7.23 -5.54 -4.21
C ILE A 47 -5.98 -5.62 -3.33
N PHE A 48 -5.21 -4.56 -3.27
CA PHE A 48 -4.03 -4.47 -2.43
C PHE A 48 -4.38 -4.76 -0.97
N HIS A 49 -5.42 -4.10 -0.46
CA HIS A 49 -5.87 -4.30 0.92
C HIS A 49 -6.31 -5.76 1.17
N THR A 50 -7.02 -6.35 0.23
CA THR A 50 -7.49 -7.73 0.34
C THR A 50 -6.32 -8.71 0.42
N LEU A 51 -5.31 -8.51 -0.42
CA LEU A 51 -4.12 -9.37 -0.42
C LEU A 51 -3.34 -9.25 0.88
N LEU A 52 -3.21 -8.03 1.42
CA LEU A 52 -2.56 -7.84 2.72
C LEU A 52 -3.34 -8.50 3.84
N SER A 53 -4.66 -8.36 3.83
CA SER A 53 -5.52 -8.96 4.87
C SER A 53 -5.36 -10.47 4.90
N ALA A 54 -5.22 -11.10 3.74
CA ALA A 54 -5.09 -12.56 3.65
C ALA A 54 -3.80 -13.08 4.28
N GLU A 55 -2.75 -12.26 4.34
CA GLU A 55 -1.46 -12.69 4.87
C GLU A 55 -1.06 -11.99 6.17
N LEU A 56 -1.98 -11.23 6.76
CA LEU A 56 -1.65 -10.42 7.94
C LEU A 56 -1.14 -11.27 9.10
N LEU A 57 -1.78 -12.40 9.36
CA LEU A 57 -1.35 -13.30 10.44
C LEU A 57 0.04 -13.88 10.17
N ALA A 58 0.30 -14.29 8.93
CA ALA A 58 1.62 -14.80 8.54
C ALA A 58 2.69 -13.73 8.70
N LEU A 59 2.36 -12.49 8.36
CA LEU A 59 3.30 -11.38 8.50
C LEU A 59 3.70 -11.15 9.96
N PHE A 60 2.73 -11.20 10.89
CA PHE A 60 2.99 -11.03 12.31
C PHE A 60 3.72 -12.23 12.94
N SER A 61 3.40 -13.44 12.50
CA SER A 61 3.97 -14.64 13.10
C SER A 61 5.30 -15.06 12.49
N GLY A 62 5.73 -14.39 11.42
CA GLY A 62 6.98 -14.74 10.73
C GLY A 62 6.88 -15.98 9.85
N ASN A 63 5.67 -16.43 9.53
CA ASN A 63 5.45 -17.55 8.63
C ASN A 63 5.72 -17.12 7.17
N GLU A 64 5.81 -18.11 6.30
CA GLU A 64 6.06 -17.87 4.89
C GLU A 64 4.97 -17.01 4.25
N LEU A 65 5.40 -16.00 3.47
CA LEU A 65 4.50 -15.09 2.77
C LEU A 65 4.38 -15.52 1.30
N ARG A 66 3.15 -15.48 0.78
CA ARG A 66 2.87 -15.90 -0.60
C ARG A 66 2.80 -14.72 -1.56
N ASN A 67 2.12 -13.65 -1.13
CA ASN A 67 1.86 -12.48 -1.98
C ASN A 67 2.76 -11.30 -1.64
N ILE A 68 3.30 -11.27 -0.44
CA ILE A 68 4.14 -10.19 0.06
C ILE A 68 5.60 -10.62 -0.01
N SER A 69 6.44 -9.74 -0.58
CA SER A 69 7.90 -9.93 -0.57
C SER A 69 8.54 -8.76 0.14
N ILE A 70 9.41 -9.04 1.09
CA ILE A 70 10.27 -8.03 1.73
C ILE A 70 11.69 -8.41 1.32
N TYR A 71 12.37 -7.52 0.63
CA TYR A 71 13.65 -7.83 -0.01
C TYR A 71 14.62 -6.66 0.09
N GLU A 72 15.89 -6.95 -0.13
CA GLU A 72 16.94 -5.94 -0.18
C GLU A 72 17.21 -5.59 -1.63
N ASP A 73 17.23 -4.28 -1.96
CA ASP A 73 17.49 -3.84 -3.32
C ASP A 73 18.99 -3.68 -3.59
N ASP A 74 19.35 -3.23 -4.79
CA ASP A 74 20.74 -3.11 -5.22
C ASP A 74 21.52 -2.06 -4.42
N ASP A 75 20.82 -1.13 -3.78
CA ASP A 75 21.44 -0.09 -2.95
C ASP A 75 21.57 -0.51 -1.48
N GLY A 76 21.20 -1.75 -1.16
CA GLY A 76 21.25 -2.24 0.20
C GLY A 76 20.07 -1.78 1.05
N LYS A 77 19.02 -1.27 0.43
CA LYS A 77 17.82 -0.82 1.13
C LYS A 77 16.76 -1.90 1.10
N PHE A 78 15.96 -1.97 2.16
CA PHE A 78 14.86 -2.94 2.24
C PHE A 78 13.59 -2.32 1.68
N ARG A 79 12.90 -3.10 0.85
CA ARG A 79 11.65 -2.71 0.19
C ARG A 79 10.66 -3.84 0.30
N TRP A 80 9.39 -3.53 0.06
CA TRP A 80 8.36 -4.56 -0.03
C TRP A 80 7.57 -4.38 -1.32
N ASN A 81 7.02 -5.49 -1.80
CA ASN A 81 5.98 -5.45 -2.84
C ASN A 81 4.93 -6.50 -2.53
N VAL A 82 3.77 -6.32 -3.13
CA VAL A 82 2.63 -7.23 -3.01
C VAL A 82 2.19 -7.60 -4.42
N ARG A 83 2.10 -8.90 -4.68
CA ARG A 83 1.74 -9.42 -6.00
C ARG A 83 0.41 -10.16 -5.92
N ALA A 84 -0.37 -10.04 -7.01
CA ALA A 84 -1.58 -10.84 -7.19
C ALA A 84 -1.21 -12.25 -7.64
N SER A 85 -2.21 -13.13 -7.74
CA SER A 85 -1.99 -14.53 -8.13
C SER A 85 -1.39 -14.68 -9.53
N ASN A 86 -1.57 -13.68 -10.41
CA ASN A 86 -0.96 -13.67 -11.75
C ASN A 86 0.46 -13.11 -11.74
N HIS A 87 1.05 -12.89 -10.55
CA HIS A 87 2.40 -12.37 -10.31
C HIS A 87 2.59 -10.89 -10.64
N GLU A 88 1.53 -10.18 -11.00
CA GLU A 88 1.63 -8.73 -11.23
C GLU A 88 1.75 -8.00 -9.89
N ILE A 89 2.60 -6.97 -9.86
CA ILE A 89 2.76 -6.14 -8.66
C ILE A 89 1.53 -5.26 -8.52
N VAL A 90 0.86 -5.36 -7.37
CA VAL A 90 -0.33 -4.59 -7.04
C VAL A 90 0.05 -3.37 -6.21
N GLY A 91 1.06 -3.50 -5.37
CA GLY A 91 1.56 -2.42 -4.55
C GLY A 91 3.02 -2.63 -4.20
N ALA A 92 3.71 -1.55 -3.86
CA ALA A 92 5.13 -1.59 -3.52
C ALA A 92 5.48 -0.39 -2.65
N SER A 93 6.53 -0.54 -1.85
CA SER A 93 7.02 0.58 -1.05
C SER A 93 7.52 1.69 -1.96
N HIS A 94 7.22 2.92 -1.59
CA HIS A 94 7.63 4.09 -2.36
C HIS A 94 9.15 4.32 -2.26
N LYS A 95 9.74 3.98 -1.11
CA LYS A 95 11.17 4.18 -0.86
C LYS A 95 11.78 2.93 -0.23
N GLY A 96 13.10 2.90 -0.14
CA GLY A 96 13.82 1.87 0.57
C GLY A 96 14.10 2.28 2.00
N PHE A 97 14.28 1.30 2.87
CA PHE A 97 14.51 1.48 4.30
C PHE A 97 15.85 0.86 4.70
N ASP A 98 16.46 1.39 5.75
CA ASP A 98 17.76 0.91 6.21
C ASP A 98 17.69 -0.46 6.87
N HIS A 99 16.51 -0.83 7.38
CA HIS A 99 16.33 -2.09 8.11
C HIS A 99 15.07 -2.80 7.62
N GLN A 100 15.12 -4.13 7.65
CA GLN A 100 13.98 -4.95 7.27
C GLN A 100 12.75 -4.64 8.12
N GLY A 101 12.95 -4.44 9.42
CA GLY A 101 11.85 -4.09 10.33
C GLY A 101 11.18 -2.78 9.96
N ALA A 102 11.94 -1.80 9.48
CA ALA A 102 11.37 -0.53 9.06
C ALA A 102 10.50 -0.69 7.81
N ALA A 103 10.93 -1.54 6.86
CA ALA A 103 10.12 -1.83 5.68
C ALA A 103 8.81 -2.53 6.08
N LYS A 104 8.89 -3.50 6.99
CA LYS A 104 7.72 -4.20 7.51
C LYS A 104 6.76 -3.25 8.21
N ASN A 105 7.30 -2.35 9.05
CA ASN A 105 6.48 -1.37 9.76
C ASN A 105 5.77 -0.42 8.79
N ASN A 106 6.45 -0.02 7.73
CA ASN A 106 5.85 0.83 6.70
C ASN A 106 4.68 0.11 6.01
N LEU A 107 4.85 -1.18 5.71
CA LEU A 107 3.78 -1.98 5.12
C LEU A 107 2.56 -2.07 6.05
N LEU A 108 2.81 -2.33 7.33
CA LEU A 108 1.74 -2.42 8.34
C LEU A 108 1.04 -1.08 8.54
N MET A 109 1.78 0.02 8.53
CA MET A 109 1.19 1.36 8.62
C MET A 109 0.30 1.63 7.41
N THR A 110 0.77 1.29 6.21
CA THR A 110 0.01 1.45 4.99
C THR A 110 -1.30 0.66 5.07
N TYR A 111 -1.23 -0.59 5.51
CA TYR A 111 -2.41 -1.43 5.69
C TYR A 111 -3.39 -0.80 6.69
N SER A 112 -2.90 -0.33 7.83
CA SER A 112 -3.73 0.26 8.87
C SER A 112 -4.46 1.51 8.37
N LEU A 113 -3.76 2.39 7.66
CA LEU A 113 -4.34 3.62 7.12
C LEU A 113 -5.42 3.33 6.09
N ILE A 114 -5.19 2.34 5.23
CA ILE A 114 -6.19 1.94 4.23
C ILE A 114 -7.39 1.30 4.93
N SER A 115 -7.18 0.49 5.96
CA SER A 115 -8.27 -0.13 6.72
C SER A 115 -9.16 0.93 7.36
N THR A 116 -8.56 1.98 7.93
CA THR A 116 -9.30 3.09 8.51
C THR A 116 -10.13 3.81 7.47
N TYR A 117 -9.55 4.04 6.29
CA TYR A 117 -10.26 4.67 5.18
C TYR A 117 -11.47 3.84 4.75
N ILE A 118 -11.29 2.53 4.58
CA ILE A 118 -12.38 1.63 4.15
C ILE A 118 -13.49 1.63 5.21
N ALA A 119 -13.13 1.58 6.48
CA ALA A 119 -14.11 1.62 7.56
C ALA A 119 -14.91 2.93 7.55
N SER A 120 -14.25 4.06 7.25
CA SER A 120 -14.94 5.36 7.18
C SER A 120 -15.95 5.40 6.04
N LEU A 121 -15.66 4.75 4.91
CA LEU A 121 -16.62 4.66 3.81
C LEU A 121 -17.88 3.92 4.21
N ALA A 122 -17.73 2.85 5.00
CA ALA A 122 -18.88 2.08 5.48
C ALA A 122 -19.75 2.90 6.42
N MET A 123 -19.16 3.84 7.17
CA MET A 123 -19.88 4.66 8.12
C MET A 123 -20.62 5.83 7.48
N GLU A 124 -20.30 6.17 6.24
CA GLU A 124 -20.93 7.30 5.55
C GLU A 124 -22.30 6.99 4.97
N LYS A 125 -22.77 5.77 5.09
CA LYS A 125 -24.07 5.36 4.56
C LYS A 125 -25.20 5.64 5.55
#